data_c42165dc19a0ccf1013ade45a88b8d59
#
_entry.id   c42165dc19a0ccf1013ade45a88b8d59
#
_cell.length_a   1.000
_cell.length_b   1.000
_cell.length_c   1.000
_cell.angle_alpha   90.00
_cell.angle_beta   90.00
_cell.angle_gamma   90.00
#
_symmetry.space_group_name_H-M   'P 1'
#
loop_
_entity.id
_entity.type
_entity.pdbx_description
1 polymer ?
#
loop_
_entity_poly.entity_id
_entity_poly.type
_entity_poly.pdbx_seq_one_letter_code
_entity_poly.pdbx_strand_id
1 'polypeptide(L)'
;MPSKDIKQPKNLKISDIGEKKLIKRLLSRSRALQPNSPFFDDFYFKSLSDDAALIDLDDKYLVVTADLILESAHLPQDMSPKEKGMKVVTVNVSDLAAMGAKPIGFILSLGLPGDLPLDEFDEIMDGVLYSCQNYEIGLTGGDTNQSDELILSGTGLGVVDKKKVLMKDGAIPGDVVAVTGPLGVAAAGFEFLLSPPPVKEVLKKNLKPSTLKLIKKHAIEPQARLNEGIMLADTGAVTSATDITDGLASEVGELVSASENGIGITLYEALIPIIPEVEEVAHALNKDPLDFALYYGEDFELLLTVKKDDFSHLKDQFGLHEVGVVTSSGKMEIINKDGKTNLLESKGYQHFK
;
A
#
# COMPACT_ATOMS: atom_id res chain seq x y z
N MET A 1 -28.47 -3.11 -24.28
CA MET A 1 -27.97 -4.01 -25.34
C MET A 1 -27.11 -5.07 -24.66
N PRO A 2 -27.30 -6.38 -24.86
CA PRO A 2 -26.44 -7.38 -24.24
C PRO A 2 -25.04 -7.25 -24.81
N SER A 3 -24.06 -7.19 -23.91
CA SER A 3 -22.64 -7.17 -24.22
C SER A 3 -22.29 -8.38 -25.09
N LYS A 4 -21.67 -8.13 -26.24
CA LYS A 4 -21.10 -9.20 -27.06
C LYS A 4 -20.13 -10.00 -26.20
N ASP A 5 -20.46 -11.27 -25.93
CA ASP A 5 -19.54 -12.25 -25.40
C ASP A 5 -18.29 -12.31 -26.32
N ILE A 6 -17.25 -11.58 -25.95
CA ILE A 6 -15.91 -11.83 -26.49
C ILE A 6 -15.52 -13.18 -25.95
N LYS A 7 -15.65 -14.23 -26.76
CA LYS A 7 -15.15 -15.57 -26.44
C LYS A 7 -13.65 -15.45 -26.17
N GLN A 8 -13.29 -15.44 -24.89
CA GLN A 8 -11.89 -15.53 -24.50
C GLN A 8 -11.32 -16.87 -24.98
N PRO A 9 -10.07 -16.92 -25.44
CA PRO A 9 -9.45 -18.17 -25.85
C PRO A 9 -9.54 -19.19 -24.71
N LYS A 10 -9.93 -20.43 -25.02
CA LYS A 10 -9.92 -21.54 -24.08
C LYS A 10 -8.46 -21.78 -23.68
N ASN A 11 -8.17 -21.81 -22.37
CA ASN A 11 -6.88 -22.09 -21.72
C ASN A 11 -6.00 -20.89 -21.35
N LEU A 12 -6.53 -19.68 -21.17
CA LEU A 12 -5.81 -18.57 -20.53
C LEU A 12 -5.46 -18.95 -19.07
N LYS A 13 -4.19 -18.81 -18.71
CA LYS A 13 -3.72 -18.90 -17.32
C LYS A 13 -3.82 -17.53 -16.63
N ILE A 14 -3.78 -17.53 -15.32
CA ILE A 14 -3.77 -16.28 -14.53
C ILE A 14 -2.58 -15.41 -14.92
N SER A 15 -1.40 -16.00 -15.11
CA SER A 15 -0.19 -15.31 -15.58
C SER A 15 -0.34 -14.60 -16.94
N ASP A 16 -1.29 -15.03 -17.79
CA ASP A 16 -1.52 -14.39 -19.10
C ASP A 16 -2.30 -13.08 -18.99
N ILE A 17 -2.99 -12.85 -17.87
CA ILE A 17 -3.84 -11.67 -17.67
C ILE A 17 -3.29 -10.70 -16.60
N GLY A 18 -2.53 -11.18 -15.64
CA GLY A 18 -1.99 -10.41 -14.54
C GLY A 18 -3.01 -10.02 -13.48
N GLU A 19 -2.53 -9.52 -12.36
CA GLU A 19 -3.28 -9.25 -11.14
C GLU A 19 -4.43 -8.26 -11.31
N LYS A 20 -4.15 -7.03 -11.73
CA LYS A 20 -5.17 -5.96 -11.87
C LYS A 20 -6.34 -6.37 -12.77
N LYS A 21 -6.10 -7.15 -13.85
CA LYS A 21 -7.18 -7.65 -14.70
C LYS A 21 -7.93 -8.81 -14.07
N LEU A 22 -7.25 -9.62 -13.25
CA LEU A 22 -7.90 -10.68 -12.48
C LEU A 22 -8.89 -10.09 -11.47
N ILE A 23 -8.48 -9.08 -10.71
CA ILE A 23 -9.32 -8.35 -9.76
C ILE A 23 -10.53 -7.73 -10.49
N LYS A 24 -10.30 -6.98 -11.58
CA LYS A 24 -11.41 -6.40 -12.39
C LYS A 24 -12.39 -7.48 -12.89
N ARG A 25 -11.90 -8.65 -13.26
CA ARG A 25 -12.74 -9.78 -13.66
C ARG A 25 -13.58 -10.30 -12.50
N LEU A 26 -13.00 -10.45 -11.30
CA LEU A 26 -13.68 -10.87 -10.09
C LEU A 26 -14.81 -9.90 -9.73
N LEU A 27 -14.52 -8.61 -9.65
CA LEU A 27 -15.49 -7.55 -9.34
C LEU A 27 -16.64 -7.52 -10.36
N SER A 28 -16.32 -7.62 -11.67
CA SER A 28 -17.34 -7.66 -12.72
C SER A 28 -18.27 -8.87 -12.59
N ARG A 29 -17.73 -10.02 -12.18
CA ARG A 29 -18.55 -11.25 -11.95
C ARG A 29 -19.41 -11.11 -10.71
N SER A 30 -18.86 -10.57 -9.61
CA SER A 30 -19.62 -10.31 -8.39
C SER A 30 -20.83 -9.41 -8.67
N ARG A 31 -20.61 -8.28 -9.35
CA ARG A 31 -21.69 -7.36 -9.75
C ARG A 31 -22.75 -8.04 -10.64
N ALA A 32 -22.32 -8.87 -11.59
CA ALA A 32 -23.24 -9.57 -12.50
C ALA A 32 -24.09 -10.66 -11.80
N LEU A 33 -23.55 -11.30 -10.76
CA LEU A 33 -24.23 -12.37 -10.04
C LEU A 33 -25.17 -11.86 -8.92
N GLN A 34 -25.03 -10.61 -8.51
CA GLN A 34 -25.76 -10.03 -7.39
C GLN A 34 -26.45 -8.70 -7.74
N PRO A 35 -27.10 -8.56 -8.91
CA PRO A 35 -27.61 -7.28 -9.41
C PRO A 35 -28.75 -6.67 -8.58
N ASN A 36 -29.40 -7.44 -7.71
CA ASN A 36 -30.56 -7.02 -6.92
C ASN A 36 -30.39 -7.30 -5.42
N SER A 37 -29.18 -7.47 -4.94
CA SER A 37 -28.97 -7.65 -3.51
C SER A 37 -29.17 -6.33 -2.78
N PRO A 38 -30.00 -6.27 -1.73
CA PRO A 38 -30.16 -5.05 -0.93
C PRO A 38 -28.89 -4.67 -0.14
N PHE A 39 -27.90 -5.56 -0.10
CA PHE A 39 -26.62 -5.34 0.58
C PHE A 39 -25.52 -4.84 -0.38
N PHE A 40 -25.77 -4.78 -1.69
CA PHE A 40 -24.77 -4.48 -2.72
C PHE A 40 -25.28 -3.34 -3.62
N ASP A 41 -25.26 -2.14 -3.09
CA ASP A 41 -25.49 -0.91 -3.86
C ASP A 41 -24.23 -0.44 -4.59
N ASP A 42 -24.31 0.67 -5.32
CA ASP A 42 -23.17 1.23 -6.02
C ASP A 42 -22.03 1.65 -5.06
N PHE A 43 -22.36 2.08 -3.84
CA PHE A 43 -21.39 2.43 -2.81
C PHE A 43 -20.60 1.21 -2.34
N TYR A 44 -21.25 0.07 -2.11
CA TYR A 44 -20.58 -1.19 -1.77
C TYR A 44 -19.56 -1.58 -2.85
N PHE A 45 -19.97 -1.53 -4.14
CA PHE A 45 -19.06 -1.87 -5.23
C PHE A 45 -17.90 -0.88 -5.39
N LYS A 46 -18.09 0.37 -4.99
CA LYS A 46 -17.04 1.38 -4.94
C LYS A 46 -16.02 1.05 -3.85
N SER A 47 -16.49 0.71 -2.65
CA SER A 47 -15.62 0.33 -1.54
C SER A 47 -14.80 -0.95 -1.79
N LEU A 48 -15.29 -1.87 -2.62
CA LEU A 48 -14.53 -3.09 -3.01
C LEU A 48 -13.30 -2.80 -3.90
N SER A 49 -13.15 -1.61 -4.44
CA SER A 49 -12.00 -1.18 -5.22
C SER A 49 -11.12 -0.19 -4.47
N ASP A 50 -11.43 0.05 -3.21
CA ASP A 50 -10.65 0.88 -2.28
C ASP A 50 -9.66 0.02 -1.48
N ASP A 51 -8.89 0.61 -0.57
CA ASP A 51 -7.91 -0.11 0.27
C ASP A 51 -8.59 -1.11 1.19
N ALA A 52 -9.80 -0.82 1.68
CA ALA A 52 -10.59 -1.74 2.49
C ALA A 52 -12.08 -1.69 2.15
N ALA A 53 -12.77 -2.80 2.39
CA ALA A 53 -14.21 -2.88 2.23
C ALA A 53 -14.94 -2.16 3.37
N LEU A 54 -16.06 -1.50 3.04
CA LEU A 54 -16.92 -0.79 3.99
C LEU A 54 -18.24 -1.51 4.19
N ILE A 55 -18.58 -1.80 5.44
CA ILE A 55 -19.87 -2.38 5.84
C ILE A 55 -20.61 -1.34 6.68
N ASP A 56 -21.83 -1.03 6.29
CA ASP A 56 -22.66 -0.02 6.93
C ASP A 56 -23.10 -0.45 8.35
N LEU A 57 -22.79 0.40 9.35
CA LEU A 57 -23.22 0.25 10.74
C LEU A 57 -23.88 1.58 11.21
N ASP A 58 -24.98 1.96 10.60
CA ASP A 58 -25.76 3.17 10.89
C ASP A 58 -24.97 4.48 10.75
N ASP A 59 -24.32 4.98 11.78
CA ASP A 59 -23.55 6.22 11.79
C ASP A 59 -22.05 6.02 11.45
N LYS A 60 -21.60 4.77 11.39
CA LYS A 60 -20.21 4.35 11.12
C LYS A 60 -20.13 3.36 9.98
N TYR A 61 -18.90 3.16 9.53
CA TYR A 61 -18.53 1.99 8.75
C TYR A 61 -17.69 1.03 9.59
N LEU A 62 -17.96 -0.27 9.48
CA LEU A 62 -16.95 -1.29 9.75
C LEU A 62 -16.05 -1.37 8.52
N VAL A 63 -14.76 -1.18 8.73
CA VAL A 63 -13.71 -1.26 7.73
C VAL A 63 -13.07 -2.62 7.83
N VAL A 64 -12.98 -3.35 6.73
CA VAL A 64 -12.44 -4.72 6.69
C VAL A 64 -11.45 -4.84 5.54
N THR A 65 -10.22 -5.15 5.88
CA THR A 65 -9.16 -5.47 4.91
C THR A 65 -8.60 -6.86 5.16
N ALA A 66 -7.98 -7.46 4.14
CA ALA A 66 -7.31 -8.74 4.28
C ALA A 66 -6.12 -8.86 3.32
N ASP A 67 -4.93 -9.08 3.89
CA ASP A 67 -3.69 -9.31 3.17
C ASP A 67 -3.14 -10.70 3.38
N LEU A 68 -2.49 -11.21 2.34
CA LEU A 68 -1.84 -12.50 2.31
C LEU A 68 -0.34 -12.34 2.10
N ILE A 69 0.46 -12.79 3.07
CA ILE A 69 1.91 -12.85 2.99
C ILE A 69 2.34 -14.30 2.72
N LEU A 70 3.08 -14.50 1.64
CA LEU A 70 3.73 -15.76 1.29
C LEU A 70 5.23 -15.65 1.57
N GLU A 71 5.82 -16.66 2.19
CA GLU A 71 7.26 -16.66 2.50
C GLU A 71 8.11 -16.46 1.25
N SER A 72 7.80 -17.21 0.19
CA SER A 72 8.54 -17.16 -1.07
C SER A 72 8.48 -15.83 -1.82
N ALA A 73 7.45 -14.99 -1.58
CA ALA A 73 7.23 -13.75 -2.31
C ALA A 73 7.53 -12.48 -1.50
N HIS A 74 7.25 -12.50 -0.19
CA HIS A 74 7.18 -11.26 0.60
C HIS A 74 8.17 -11.22 1.78
N LEU A 75 8.82 -12.37 2.12
CA LEU A 75 9.64 -12.47 3.30
C LEU A 75 11.10 -12.78 2.91
N PRO A 76 11.98 -11.77 2.86
CA PRO A 76 13.41 -12.00 2.65
C PRO A 76 14.00 -12.98 3.66
N GLN A 77 14.95 -13.83 3.23
CA GLN A 77 15.61 -14.80 4.11
C GLN A 77 16.32 -14.19 5.32
N ASP A 78 16.74 -12.91 5.20
CA ASP A 78 17.39 -12.16 6.29
C ASP A 78 16.38 -11.64 7.34
N MET A 79 15.07 -11.84 7.13
CA MET A 79 13.99 -11.42 8.04
C MET A 79 13.84 -12.45 9.17
N SER A 80 13.92 -12.00 10.41
CA SER A 80 13.70 -12.87 11.59
C SER A 80 12.24 -13.33 11.69
N PRO A 81 11.96 -14.44 12.38
CA PRO A 81 10.59 -14.90 12.60
C PRO A 81 9.71 -13.82 13.24
N LYS A 82 10.24 -13.07 14.20
CA LYS A 82 9.54 -11.96 14.83
C LYS A 82 9.15 -10.86 13.84
N GLU A 83 10.06 -10.46 12.96
CA GLU A 83 9.81 -9.43 11.94
C GLU A 83 8.74 -9.90 10.94
N LYS A 84 8.72 -11.20 10.58
CA LYS A 84 7.66 -11.80 9.75
C LYS A 84 6.28 -11.60 10.42
N GLY A 85 6.17 -11.86 11.71
CA GLY A 85 4.96 -11.64 12.50
C GLY A 85 4.57 -10.18 12.62
N MET A 86 5.54 -9.26 12.75
CA MET A 86 5.27 -7.82 12.76
C MET A 86 4.70 -7.34 11.41
N LYS A 87 5.25 -7.82 10.30
CA LYS A 87 4.87 -7.40 8.95
C LYS A 87 3.39 -7.70 8.65
N VAL A 88 2.88 -8.90 8.98
CA VAL A 88 1.50 -9.26 8.66
C VAL A 88 0.46 -8.37 9.35
N VAL A 89 0.76 -7.86 10.53
CA VAL A 89 -0.11 -6.88 11.21
C VAL A 89 0.00 -5.52 10.54
N THR A 90 1.22 -5.07 10.24
CA THR A 90 1.49 -3.75 9.69
C THR A 90 0.83 -3.55 8.32
N VAL A 91 0.90 -4.51 7.40
CA VAL A 91 0.29 -4.38 6.07
C VAL A 91 -1.22 -4.15 6.16
N ASN A 92 -1.92 -4.91 7.01
CA ASN A 92 -3.37 -4.73 7.21
C ASN A 92 -3.70 -3.41 7.94
N VAL A 93 -2.86 -2.99 8.89
CA VAL A 93 -3.06 -1.71 9.59
C VAL A 93 -2.82 -0.53 8.67
N SER A 94 -2.00 -0.68 7.64
CA SER A 94 -1.76 0.33 6.62
C SER A 94 -3.03 0.67 5.83
N ASP A 95 -3.80 -0.34 5.42
CA ASP A 95 -5.11 -0.12 4.78
C ASP A 95 -6.09 0.59 5.72
N LEU A 96 -6.12 0.20 7.00
CA LEU A 96 -6.96 0.89 7.98
C LEU A 96 -6.54 2.36 8.15
N ALA A 97 -5.24 2.64 8.08
CA ALA A 97 -4.71 4.00 8.11
C ALA A 97 -5.13 4.81 6.88
N ALA A 98 -5.05 4.22 5.68
CA ALA A 98 -5.48 4.82 4.42
C ALA A 98 -6.97 5.21 4.44
N MET A 99 -7.80 4.39 5.11
CA MET A 99 -9.23 4.65 5.29
C MET A 99 -9.56 5.58 6.47
N GLY A 100 -8.57 6.04 7.25
CA GLY A 100 -8.77 6.83 8.47
C GLY A 100 -9.48 6.07 9.59
N ALA A 101 -9.40 4.74 9.59
CA ALA A 101 -10.17 3.89 10.48
C ALA A 101 -9.42 3.54 11.77
N LYS A 102 -10.12 3.61 12.91
CA LYS A 102 -9.57 3.15 14.19
C LYS A 102 -9.65 1.61 14.26
N PRO A 103 -8.53 0.91 14.48
CA PRO A 103 -8.52 -0.54 14.63
C PRO A 103 -9.37 -1.02 15.80
N ILE A 104 -10.04 -2.18 15.66
CA ILE A 104 -10.84 -2.80 16.70
C ILE A 104 -10.57 -4.30 16.88
N GLY A 105 -9.96 -4.95 15.89
CA GLY A 105 -9.66 -6.37 15.94
C GLY A 105 -8.76 -6.82 14.79
N PHE A 106 -8.00 -7.89 15.03
CA PHE A 106 -7.16 -8.54 14.05
C PHE A 106 -7.41 -10.05 14.05
N ILE A 107 -7.60 -10.65 12.88
CA ILE A 107 -7.76 -12.09 12.71
C ILE A 107 -6.55 -12.59 11.92
N LEU A 108 -5.94 -13.69 12.36
CA LEU A 108 -4.76 -14.26 11.73
C LEU A 108 -4.99 -15.71 11.33
N SER A 109 -4.97 -16.00 10.03
CA SER A 109 -4.97 -17.36 9.52
C SER A 109 -3.57 -17.76 9.09
N LEU A 110 -3.15 -18.96 9.48
CA LEU A 110 -1.79 -19.46 9.35
C LEU A 110 -1.75 -20.72 8.47
N GLY A 111 -0.88 -20.72 7.45
CA GLY A 111 -0.40 -21.91 6.78
C GLY A 111 1.02 -22.20 7.27
N LEU A 112 1.24 -23.34 7.92
CA LEU A 112 2.51 -23.66 8.58
C LEU A 112 3.14 -24.92 7.97
N PRO A 113 4.45 -24.89 7.59
CA PRO A 113 5.19 -26.12 7.29
C PRO A 113 5.18 -27.06 8.48
N GLY A 114 5.01 -28.35 8.22
CA GLY A 114 4.95 -29.34 9.30
C GLY A 114 6.27 -29.53 10.05
N ASP A 115 7.38 -29.06 9.50
CA ASP A 115 8.73 -29.07 10.05
C ASP A 115 9.20 -27.69 10.59
N LEU A 116 8.32 -26.69 10.62
CA LEU A 116 8.62 -25.39 11.23
C LEU A 116 8.95 -25.58 12.72
N PRO A 117 10.13 -25.14 13.19
CA PRO A 117 10.49 -25.22 14.61
C PRO A 117 9.49 -24.47 15.48
N LEU A 118 9.15 -25.03 16.65
CA LEU A 118 8.19 -24.42 17.57
C LEU A 118 8.65 -23.06 18.10
N ASP A 119 9.94 -22.91 18.32
CA ASP A 119 10.55 -21.65 18.76
C ASP A 119 10.44 -20.55 17.67
N GLU A 120 10.59 -20.90 16.39
CA GLU A 120 10.33 -19.95 15.30
C GLU A 120 8.84 -19.55 15.24
N PHE A 121 7.92 -20.50 15.44
CA PHE A 121 6.50 -20.19 15.54
C PHE A 121 6.22 -19.22 16.71
N ASP A 122 6.80 -19.49 17.87
CA ASP A 122 6.63 -18.62 19.06
C ASP A 122 7.15 -17.20 18.78
N GLU A 123 8.32 -17.07 18.11
CA GLU A 123 8.86 -15.77 17.73
C GLU A 123 7.97 -15.04 16.70
N ILE A 124 7.37 -15.76 15.73
CA ILE A 124 6.39 -15.16 14.78
C ILE A 124 5.21 -14.60 15.58
N MET A 125 4.67 -15.37 16.51
CA MET A 125 3.54 -14.94 17.35
C MET A 125 3.92 -13.78 18.26
N ASP A 126 5.14 -13.75 18.81
CA ASP A 126 5.66 -12.59 19.55
C ASP A 126 5.69 -11.33 18.70
N GLY A 127 6.06 -11.45 17.41
CA GLY A 127 6.02 -10.36 16.45
C GLY A 127 4.59 -9.85 16.18
N VAL A 128 3.65 -10.76 15.97
CA VAL A 128 2.21 -10.43 15.81
C VAL A 128 1.70 -9.68 17.04
N LEU A 129 1.91 -10.23 18.23
CA LEU A 129 1.42 -9.64 19.48
C LEU A 129 2.07 -8.29 19.79
N TYR A 130 3.37 -8.15 19.49
CA TYR A 130 4.08 -6.87 19.62
C TYR A 130 3.47 -5.78 18.71
N SER A 131 3.22 -6.09 17.45
CA SER A 131 2.59 -5.12 16.53
C SER A 131 1.14 -4.84 16.90
N CYS A 132 0.39 -5.86 17.31
CA CYS A 132 -0.97 -5.66 17.82
C CYS A 132 -0.99 -4.70 19.03
N GLN A 133 -0.03 -4.83 19.95
CA GLN A 133 0.09 -3.90 21.07
C GLN A 133 0.44 -2.49 20.63
N ASN A 134 1.39 -2.33 19.70
CA ASN A 134 1.83 -1.02 19.20
C ASN A 134 0.71 -0.26 18.48
N TYR A 135 -0.14 -0.97 17.74
CA TYR A 135 -1.27 -0.38 17.02
C TYR A 135 -2.59 -0.39 17.83
N GLU A 136 -2.53 -0.78 19.10
CA GLU A 136 -3.69 -0.89 19.98
C GLU A 136 -4.84 -1.73 19.39
N ILE A 137 -4.50 -2.81 18.68
CA ILE A 137 -5.45 -3.74 18.05
C ILE A 137 -5.37 -5.10 18.76
N GLY A 138 -6.51 -5.74 19.02
CA GLY A 138 -6.56 -7.06 19.66
C GLY A 138 -6.50 -8.19 18.64
N LEU A 139 -5.68 -9.22 18.87
CA LEU A 139 -5.78 -10.49 18.16
C LEU A 139 -7.07 -11.19 18.61
N THR A 140 -8.08 -11.27 17.74
CA THR A 140 -9.45 -11.68 18.10
C THR A 140 -9.84 -13.07 17.59
N GLY A 141 -9.02 -13.68 16.75
CA GLY A 141 -9.30 -15.02 16.20
C GLY A 141 -8.33 -15.41 15.11
N GLY A 142 -8.61 -16.54 14.47
CA GLY A 142 -7.81 -17.05 13.36
C GLY A 142 -8.10 -18.49 13.03
N ASP A 143 -7.26 -19.04 12.14
CA ASP A 143 -7.28 -20.45 11.76
C ASP A 143 -5.85 -20.93 11.54
N THR A 144 -5.61 -22.25 11.60
CA THR A 144 -4.29 -22.84 11.41
C THR A 144 -4.38 -24.11 10.59
N ASN A 145 -3.65 -24.16 9.49
CA ASN A 145 -3.57 -25.32 8.60
C ASN A 145 -2.13 -25.65 8.24
N GLN A 146 -1.89 -26.89 7.82
CA GLN A 146 -0.61 -27.26 7.26
C GLN A 146 -0.48 -26.76 5.82
N SER A 147 0.73 -26.30 5.43
CA SER A 147 1.08 -25.85 4.08
C SER A 147 2.53 -26.23 3.74
N ASP A 148 2.92 -26.04 2.48
CA ASP A 148 4.29 -26.32 2.01
C ASP A 148 5.26 -25.16 2.29
N GLU A 149 4.76 -23.94 2.55
CA GLU A 149 5.51 -22.76 2.95
C GLU A 149 4.79 -22.00 4.05
N LEU A 150 5.49 -21.10 4.73
CA LEU A 150 4.87 -20.18 5.69
C LEU A 150 3.92 -19.21 4.97
N ILE A 151 2.66 -19.22 5.38
CA ILE A 151 1.60 -18.32 4.90
C ILE A 151 1.01 -17.58 6.10
N LEU A 152 1.02 -16.26 6.04
CA LEU A 152 0.42 -15.39 7.06
C LEU A 152 -0.69 -14.58 6.39
N SER A 153 -1.95 -14.87 6.71
CA SER A 153 -3.10 -14.12 6.20
C SER A 153 -3.73 -13.31 7.34
N GLY A 154 -3.52 -12.01 7.31
CA GLY A 154 -4.12 -11.06 8.23
C GLY A 154 -5.49 -10.59 7.75
N THR A 155 -6.38 -10.27 8.69
CA THR A 155 -7.60 -9.52 8.43
C THR A 155 -7.72 -8.43 9.48
N GLY A 156 -7.60 -7.18 9.04
CA GLY A 156 -7.75 -6.00 9.88
C GLY A 156 -9.22 -5.57 9.94
N LEU A 157 -9.70 -5.30 11.16
CA LEU A 157 -11.03 -4.75 11.41
C LEU A 157 -10.88 -3.37 12.04
N GLY A 158 -11.54 -2.37 11.46
CA GLY A 158 -11.55 -1.01 11.98
C GLY A 158 -12.94 -0.40 11.97
N VAL A 159 -13.10 0.74 12.60
CA VAL A 159 -14.32 1.56 12.55
C VAL A 159 -13.98 3.01 12.23
N VAL A 160 -14.84 3.65 11.44
CA VAL A 160 -14.71 5.07 11.10
C VAL A 160 -16.09 5.71 11.01
N ASP A 161 -16.24 6.97 11.44
CA ASP A 161 -17.47 7.73 11.22
C ASP A 161 -17.69 7.95 9.72
N LYS A 162 -18.91 7.78 9.22
CA LYS A 162 -19.24 7.93 7.79
C LYS A 162 -18.78 9.25 7.17
N LYS A 163 -18.71 10.32 7.97
CA LYS A 163 -18.29 11.65 7.53
C LYS A 163 -16.77 11.83 7.48
N LYS A 164 -16.01 10.86 8.01
CA LYS A 164 -14.56 10.94 8.17
C LYS A 164 -13.83 9.89 7.35
N VAL A 165 -14.54 8.92 6.77
CA VAL A 165 -13.91 7.88 5.97
C VAL A 165 -13.12 8.53 4.82
N LEU A 166 -11.87 8.14 4.71
CA LEU A 166 -11.02 8.46 3.57
C LEU A 166 -11.20 7.39 2.51
N MET A 167 -11.22 7.78 1.25
CA MET A 167 -11.37 6.88 0.12
C MET A 167 -10.43 7.30 -1.01
N LYS A 168 -10.16 6.41 -1.93
CA LYS A 168 -9.40 6.74 -3.17
C LYS A 168 -10.12 7.76 -4.05
N ASP A 169 -11.44 7.78 -4.03
CA ASP A 169 -12.26 8.77 -4.74
C ASP A 169 -12.50 10.02 -3.89
N GLY A 170 -12.62 11.15 -4.56
CA GLY A 170 -12.95 12.44 -3.90
C GLY A 170 -11.98 13.58 -4.22
N ALA A 171 -10.86 13.31 -4.86
CA ALA A 171 -9.91 14.33 -5.29
C ALA A 171 -10.53 15.36 -6.25
N ILE A 172 -10.21 16.63 -6.05
CA ILE A 172 -10.76 17.76 -6.82
C ILE A 172 -9.60 18.51 -7.50
N PRO A 173 -9.75 18.94 -8.79
CA PRO A 173 -8.73 19.76 -9.43
C PRO A 173 -8.36 21.00 -8.63
N GLY A 174 -7.06 21.15 -8.37
CA GLY A 174 -6.50 22.20 -7.51
C GLY A 174 -6.06 21.72 -6.13
N ASP A 175 -6.47 20.52 -5.70
CA ASP A 175 -5.97 19.91 -4.48
C ASP A 175 -4.46 19.64 -4.58
N VAL A 176 -3.77 19.75 -3.45
CA VAL A 176 -2.37 19.40 -3.33
C VAL A 176 -2.24 17.89 -3.18
N VAL A 177 -1.34 17.27 -3.94
CA VAL A 177 -0.96 15.86 -3.77
C VAL A 177 0.21 15.82 -2.80
N ALA A 178 0.08 15.03 -1.74
CA ALA A 178 1.07 14.97 -0.67
C ALA A 178 1.31 13.53 -0.17
N VAL A 179 2.47 13.30 0.44
CA VAL A 179 2.81 12.04 1.11
C VAL A 179 3.25 12.29 2.55
N THR A 180 3.12 11.29 3.41
CA THR A 180 3.41 11.40 4.85
C THR A 180 4.89 11.24 5.19
N GLY A 181 5.72 10.75 4.28
CA GLY A 181 7.15 10.54 4.55
C GLY A 181 8.00 10.27 3.31
N PRO A 182 9.28 9.93 3.51
CA PRO A 182 10.22 9.67 2.43
C PRO A 182 9.88 8.37 1.70
N LEU A 183 10.12 8.35 0.38
CA LEU A 183 9.80 7.24 -0.51
C LEU A 183 11.05 6.53 -1.03
N GLY A 184 10.86 5.26 -1.40
CA GLY A 184 11.91 4.40 -1.96
C GLY A 184 12.88 3.84 -0.93
N VAL A 185 12.63 4.05 0.37
CA VAL A 185 13.51 3.58 1.45
C VAL A 185 13.44 2.06 1.59
N ALA A 186 12.23 1.51 1.55
CA ALA A 186 12.03 0.06 1.54
C ALA A 186 12.64 -0.57 0.29
N ALA A 187 12.44 0.04 -0.89
CA ALA A 187 13.04 -0.39 -2.15
C ALA A 187 14.56 -0.50 -2.07
N ALA A 188 15.25 0.52 -1.52
CA ALA A 188 16.68 0.49 -1.31
C ALA A 188 17.11 -0.66 -0.39
N GLY A 189 16.31 -0.96 0.65
CA GLY A 189 16.52 -2.08 1.54
C GLY A 189 16.34 -3.43 0.83
N PHE A 190 15.29 -3.62 0.05
CA PHE A 190 15.06 -4.83 -0.74
C PHE A 190 16.13 -5.05 -1.80
N GLU A 191 16.59 -3.99 -2.47
CA GLU A 191 17.72 -4.08 -3.40
C GLU A 191 18.96 -4.65 -2.71
N PHE A 192 19.22 -4.28 -1.47
CA PHE A 192 20.31 -4.88 -0.68
C PHE A 192 19.99 -6.32 -0.27
N LEU A 193 18.81 -6.58 0.30
CA LEU A 193 18.44 -7.89 0.86
C LEU A 193 18.32 -8.98 -0.20
N LEU A 194 17.82 -8.64 -1.38
CA LEU A 194 17.60 -9.61 -2.47
C LEU A 194 18.76 -9.70 -3.46
N SER A 195 19.77 -8.84 -3.32
CA SER A 195 20.96 -8.89 -4.18
C SER A 195 21.76 -10.18 -4.00
N PRO A 196 22.35 -10.72 -5.07
CA PRO A 196 23.26 -11.84 -4.96
C PRO A 196 24.54 -11.47 -4.18
N PRO A 197 25.25 -12.45 -3.56
CA PRO A 197 26.37 -12.18 -2.68
C PRO A 197 27.44 -11.23 -3.23
N PRO A 198 27.87 -11.29 -4.52
CA PRO A 198 28.85 -10.35 -5.05
C PRO A 198 28.38 -8.88 -5.00
N VAL A 199 27.09 -8.65 -5.27
CA VAL A 199 26.48 -7.30 -5.22
C VAL A 199 26.34 -6.83 -3.78
N LYS A 200 25.90 -7.71 -2.85
CA LYS A 200 25.86 -7.41 -1.42
C LYS A 200 27.23 -6.94 -0.89
N GLU A 201 28.31 -7.60 -1.29
CA GLU A 201 29.69 -7.21 -0.87
C GLU A 201 30.08 -5.84 -1.44
N VAL A 202 29.74 -5.52 -2.69
CA VAL A 202 29.95 -4.19 -3.27
C VAL A 202 29.19 -3.12 -2.48
N LEU A 203 27.92 -3.38 -2.17
CA LEU A 203 27.08 -2.46 -1.39
C LEU A 203 27.64 -2.26 0.02
N LYS A 204 28.01 -3.34 0.72
CA LYS A 204 28.65 -3.25 2.07
C LYS A 204 29.94 -2.42 2.08
N LYS A 205 30.71 -2.49 0.98
CA LYS A 205 31.96 -1.73 0.86
C LYS A 205 31.75 -0.26 0.55
N ASN A 206 30.72 0.06 -0.22
CA ASN A 206 30.51 1.42 -0.75
C ASN A 206 29.53 2.25 0.10
N LEU A 207 28.65 1.60 0.86
CA LEU A 207 27.67 2.28 1.70
C LEU A 207 28.14 2.43 3.15
N LYS A 208 27.69 3.50 3.80
CA LYS A 208 27.94 3.69 5.24
C LYS A 208 27.16 2.63 6.05
N PRO A 209 27.71 2.17 7.19
CA PRO A 209 26.98 1.26 8.08
C PRO A 209 25.61 1.81 8.56
N SER A 210 25.51 3.14 8.73
CA SER A 210 24.25 3.82 9.07
C SER A 210 23.21 3.70 7.97
N THR A 211 23.61 3.90 6.71
CA THR A 211 22.76 3.74 5.52
C THR A 211 22.24 2.30 5.44
N LEU A 212 23.14 1.30 5.53
CA LEU A 212 22.73 -0.11 5.52
C LEU A 212 21.75 -0.47 6.64
N LYS A 213 22.00 0.05 7.85
CA LYS A 213 21.09 -0.17 8.98
C LYS A 213 19.72 0.43 8.74
N LEU A 214 19.66 1.66 8.23
CA LEU A 214 18.41 2.39 7.98
C LEU A 214 17.58 1.69 6.91
N ILE A 215 18.13 1.45 5.71
CA ILE A 215 17.39 0.85 4.61
C ILE A 215 16.92 -0.58 4.93
N LYS A 216 17.77 -1.38 5.60
CA LYS A 216 17.37 -2.71 6.05
C LYS A 216 16.20 -2.64 7.00
N LYS A 217 16.27 -1.74 8.00
CA LYS A 217 15.19 -1.59 8.97
C LYS A 217 13.87 -1.25 8.28
N HIS A 218 13.84 -0.31 7.34
CA HIS A 218 12.61 0.05 6.63
C HIS A 218 12.03 -1.12 5.82
N ALA A 219 12.88 -1.94 5.20
CA ALA A 219 12.41 -3.09 4.41
C ALA A 219 11.86 -4.24 5.27
N ILE A 220 12.37 -4.46 6.50
CA ILE A 220 11.99 -5.61 7.31
C ILE A 220 11.10 -5.27 8.51
N GLU A 221 11.07 -4.00 8.93
CA GLU A 221 10.23 -3.49 10.02
C GLU A 221 9.36 -2.32 9.51
N PRO A 222 8.44 -2.55 8.52
CA PRO A 222 7.59 -1.49 8.01
C PRO A 222 6.71 -0.91 9.12
N GLN A 223 6.32 0.38 8.95
CA GLN A 223 5.48 1.10 9.91
C GLN A 223 4.29 1.70 9.19
N ALA A 224 3.08 1.34 9.57
CA ALA A 224 1.85 1.96 9.06
C ALA A 224 1.62 3.34 9.69
N ARG A 225 1.11 4.28 8.91
CA ARG A 225 0.80 5.66 9.31
C ARG A 225 -0.58 5.78 9.96
N LEU A 226 -0.87 4.87 10.91
CA LEU A 226 -2.19 4.75 11.52
C LEU A 226 -2.66 6.02 12.23
N ASN A 227 -1.82 6.58 13.09
CA ASN A 227 -2.19 7.77 13.84
C ASN A 227 -2.38 8.97 12.91
N GLU A 228 -1.50 9.13 11.94
CA GLU A 228 -1.59 10.17 10.92
C GLU A 228 -2.88 10.02 10.11
N GLY A 229 -3.23 8.82 9.64
CA GLY A 229 -4.44 8.55 8.87
C GLY A 229 -5.70 8.92 9.65
N ILE A 230 -5.82 8.47 10.90
CA ILE A 230 -6.97 8.78 11.78
C ILE A 230 -7.08 10.30 12.03
N MET A 231 -5.96 10.94 12.37
CA MET A 231 -5.96 12.37 12.67
C MET A 231 -6.24 13.23 11.44
N LEU A 232 -5.72 12.84 10.26
CA LEU A 232 -6.00 13.52 9.00
C LEU A 232 -7.47 13.38 8.60
N ALA A 233 -8.08 12.21 8.79
CA ALA A 233 -9.51 11.98 8.58
C ALA A 233 -10.38 12.92 9.43
N ASP A 234 -9.96 13.18 10.67
CA ASP A 234 -10.65 14.08 11.59
C ASP A 234 -10.66 15.54 11.14
N THR A 235 -9.73 15.95 10.28
CA THR A 235 -9.65 17.34 9.80
C THR A 235 -10.72 17.71 8.78
N GLY A 236 -11.22 16.73 8.01
CA GLY A 236 -12.13 16.96 6.88
C GLY A 236 -11.50 17.74 5.71
N ALA A 237 -10.17 17.88 5.69
CA ALA A 237 -9.40 18.58 4.66
C ALA A 237 -8.83 17.64 3.59
N VAL A 238 -8.66 16.35 3.92
CA VAL A 238 -8.24 15.32 2.97
C VAL A 238 -9.41 14.95 2.07
N THR A 239 -9.20 14.96 0.77
CA THR A 239 -10.22 14.70 -0.26
C THR A 239 -10.13 13.29 -0.84
N SER A 240 -8.93 12.71 -0.90
CA SER A 240 -8.72 11.29 -1.18
C SER A 240 -7.44 10.78 -0.51
N ALA A 241 -7.37 9.47 -0.29
CA ALA A 241 -6.23 8.82 0.34
C ALA A 241 -6.06 7.39 -0.17
N THR A 242 -4.83 6.89 -0.10
CA THR A 242 -4.43 5.47 -0.22
C THR A 242 -3.07 5.31 0.45
N ASP A 243 -2.67 4.10 0.81
CA ASP A 243 -1.29 3.84 1.22
C ASP A 243 -0.38 3.52 0.02
N ILE A 244 0.94 3.58 0.22
CA ILE A 244 1.92 3.34 -0.84
C ILE A 244 2.54 1.96 -0.64
N THR A 245 1.96 0.96 -1.32
CA THR A 245 2.34 -0.45 -1.26
C THR A 245 3.02 -0.96 -2.53
N ASP A 246 2.67 -0.44 -3.70
CA ASP A 246 3.22 -0.85 -5.01
C ASP A 246 4.13 0.21 -5.64
N GLY A 247 4.24 1.38 -5.02
CA GLY A 247 5.01 2.54 -5.45
C GLY A 247 4.16 3.72 -5.90
N LEU A 248 4.69 4.92 -5.73
CA LEU A 248 3.94 6.17 -5.92
C LEU A 248 3.20 6.25 -7.27
N ALA A 249 3.80 5.76 -8.36
CA ALA A 249 3.17 5.81 -9.69
C ALA A 249 1.96 4.87 -9.81
N SER A 250 1.97 3.73 -9.11
CA SER A 250 0.84 2.82 -9.02
C SER A 250 -0.32 3.48 -8.29
N GLU A 251 -0.05 4.05 -7.11
CA GLU A 251 -1.08 4.60 -6.23
C GLU A 251 -1.68 5.91 -6.79
N VAL A 252 -0.88 6.73 -7.46
CA VAL A 252 -1.41 7.85 -8.26
C VAL A 252 -2.39 7.34 -9.32
N GLY A 253 -2.09 6.20 -9.95
CA GLY A 253 -2.98 5.55 -10.92
C GLY A 253 -4.28 5.05 -10.28
N GLU A 254 -4.24 4.55 -9.06
CA GLU A 254 -5.44 4.13 -8.31
C GLU A 254 -6.34 5.34 -8.00
N LEU A 255 -5.79 6.46 -7.48
CA LEU A 255 -6.57 7.68 -7.23
C LEU A 255 -7.21 8.25 -8.51
N VAL A 256 -6.45 8.29 -9.61
CA VAL A 256 -6.99 8.76 -10.92
C VAL A 256 -8.07 7.83 -11.44
N SER A 257 -7.89 6.50 -11.27
CA SER A 257 -8.86 5.50 -11.74
C SER A 257 -10.12 5.44 -10.88
N ALA A 258 -10.02 5.73 -9.59
CA ALA A 258 -11.15 5.76 -8.66
C ALA A 258 -12.03 6.99 -8.85
N SER A 259 -11.47 8.09 -9.39
CA SER A 259 -12.20 9.35 -9.55
C SER A 259 -13.22 9.29 -10.70
N GLU A 260 -14.49 9.46 -10.37
CA GLU A 260 -15.59 9.52 -11.35
C GLU A 260 -15.53 10.78 -12.22
N ASN A 261 -14.86 11.83 -11.77
CA ASN A 261 -14.80 13.13 -12.45
C ASN A 261 -13.68 13.23 -13.50
N GLY A 262 -12.92 12.16 -13.74
CA GLY A 262 -11.88 12.13 -14.78
C GLY A 262 -10.72 13.09 -14.49
N ILE A 263 -10.28 13.18 -13.26
CA ILE A 263 -9.11 13.98 -12.85
C ILE A 263 -7.82 13.47 -13.46
N GLY A 264 -6.81 14.34 -13.50
CA GLY A 264 -5.41 13.99 -13.70
C GLY A 264 -4.58 14.35 -12.47
N ILE A 265 -3.37 13.82 -12.37
CA ILE A 265 -2.40 14.18 -11.33
C ILE A 265 -1.09 14.51 -12.03
N THR A 266 -0.52 15.67 -11.66
CA THR A 266 0.82 16.08 -12.07
C THR A 266 1.75 16.04 -10.88
N LEU A 267 2.76 15.17 -10.90
CA LEU A 267 3.83 15.11 -9.91
C LEU A 267 4.96 16.07 -10.26
N TYR A 268 5.69 16.54 -9.25
CA TYR A 268 6.89 17.35 -9.38
C TYR A 268 8.10 16.53 -8.89
N GLU A 269 8.96 16.06 -9.79
CA GLU A 269 10.14 15.24 -9.44
C GLU A 269 10.98 15.88 -8.32
N ALA A 270 11.18 17.20 -8.39
CA ALA A 270 11.97 17.94 -7.41
C ALA A 270 11.39 17.96 -5.99
N LEU A 271 10.09 17.61 -5.82
CA LEU A 271 9.39 17.63 -4.54
C LEU A 271 9.22 16.22 -3.94
N ILE A 272 9.47 15.16 -4.72
CA ILE A 272 9.38 13.79 -4.20
C ILE A 272 10.43 13.58 -3.11
N PRO A 273 10.05 13.21 -1.88
CA PRO A 273 10.97 13.15 -0.74
C PRO A 273 11.83 11.89 -0.80
N ILE A 274 12.95 11.96 -1.47
CA ILE A 274 13.99 10.92 -1.56
C ILE A 274 15.13 11.29 -0.63
N ILE A 275 15.43 10.45 0.36
CA ILE A 275 16.50 10.71 1.33
C ILE A 275 17.88 10.35 0.76
N PRO A 276 18.96 10.95 1.27
CA PRO A 276 20.33 10.72 0.78
C PRO A 276 20.76 9.24 0.80
N GLU A 277 20.24 8.44 1.75
CA GLU A 277 20.53 7.03 1.86
C GLU A 277 19.99 6.23 0.67
N VAL A 278 18.83 6.60 0.14
CA VAL A 278 18.26 6.00 -1.09
C VAL A 278 19.11 6.38 -2.29
N GLU A 279 19.55 7.65 -2.40
CA GLU A 279 20.46 8.12 -3.45
C GLU A 279 21.80 7.36 -3.40
N GLU A 280 22.38 7.16 -2.20
CA GLU A 280 23.62 6.38 -2.03
C GLU A 280 23.49 4.96 -2.59
N VAL A 281 22.37 4.27 -2.31
CA VAL A 281 22.11 2.90 -2.82
C VAL A 281 21.91 2.90 -4.32
N ALA A 282 21.07 3.79 -4.83
CA ALA A 282 20.79 3.89 -6.26
C ALA A 282 22.08 4.16 -7.06
N HIS A 283 22.92 5.09 -6.63
CA HIS A 283 24.21 5.38 -7.24
C HIS A 283 25.15 4.18 -7.19
N ALA A 284 25.24 3.46 -6.05
CA ALA A 284 26.08 2.27 -5.92
C ALA A 284 25.65 1.13 -6.86
N LEU A 285 24.37 1.10 -7.25
CA LEU A 285 23.77 0.14 -8.20
C LEU A 285 23.69 0.68 -9.63
N ASN A 286 24.10 1.92 -9.88
CA ASN A 286 23.92 2.62 -11.16
C ASN A 286 22.46 2.66 -11.61
N LYS A 287 21.54 2.94 -10.67
CA LYS A 287 20.09 3.09 -10.87
C LYS A 287 19.67 4.54 -10.60
N ASP A 288 18.49 4.91 -11.09
CA ASP A 288 17.88 6.19 -10.77
C ASP A 288 17.17 6.10 -9.40
N PRO A 289 17.50 6.96 -8.41
CA PRO A 289 16.79 6.98 -7.14
C PRO A 289 15.29 7.29 -7.27
N LEU A 290 14.87 8.01 -8.31
CA LEU A 290 13.48 8.29 -8.59
C LEU A 290 12.69 7.00 -8.90
N ASP A 291 13.30 6.03 -9.58
CA ASP A 291 12.66 4.75 -9.87
C ASP A 291 12.29 4.00 -8.58
N PHE A 292 13.09 4.13 -7.52
CA PHE A 292 12.80 3.49 -6.22
C PHE A 292 11.53 4.07 -5.59
N ALA A 293 11.34 5.37 -5.67
CA ALA A 293 10.13 6.02 -5.15
C ALA A 293 8.89 5.78 -6.01
N LEU A 294 9.05 5.74 -7.34
CA LEU A 294 7.92 5.65 -8.26
C LEU A 294 7.40 4.24 -8.45
N TYR A 295 8.28 3.23 -8.54
CA TYR A 295 7.92 1.92 -9.10
C TYR A 295 8.14 0.73 -8.17
N TYR A 296 8.68 0.97 -6.99
CA TYR A 296 8.85 -0.04 -5.94
C TYR A 296 7.93 0.29 -4.77
N GLY A 297 7.49 -0.73 -4.07
CA GLY A 297 6.51 -0.58 -3.00
C GLY A 297 7.07 -0.79 -1.60
N GLU A 298 6.14 -1.05 -0.70
CA GLU A 298 6.34 -1.36 0.71
C GLU A 298 6.89 -0.18 1.54
N ASP A 299 6.69 1.07 1.10
CA ASP A 299 6.99 2.24 1.92
C ASP A 299 5.96 2.45 3.04
N PHE A 300 4.71 2.00 2.85
CA PHE A 300 3.59 2.13 3.80
C PHE A 300 3.36 3.56 4.29
N GLU A 301 3.74 4.53 3.47
CA GLU A 301 3.37 5.92 3.62
C GLU A 301 1.97 6.16 3.04
N LEU A 302 1.28 7.24 3.46
CA LEU A 302 0.01 7.62 2.84
C LEU A 302 0.24 8.59 1.68
N LEU A 303 -0.45 8.35 0.57
CA LEU A 303 -0.64 9.29 -0.54
C LEU A 303 -2.00 9.96 -0.35
N LEU A 304 -2.01 11.28 -0.32
CA LEU A 304 -3.16 12.11 0.03
C LEU A 304 -3.42 13.15 -1.05
N THR A 305 -4.69 13.48 -1.27
CA THR A 305 -5.05 14.76 -1.86
C THR A 305 -5.68 15.64 -0.79
N VAL A 306 -5.25 16.89 -0.72
CA VAL A 306 -5.62 17.82 0.36
C VAL A 306 -6.10 19.13 -0.24
N LYS A 307 -7.19 19.68 0.29
CA LYS A 307 -7.67 21.01 -0.09
C LYS A 307 -6.56 22.04 0.02
N LYS A 308 -6.34 22.79 -1.07
CA LYS A 308 -5.22 23.73 -1.19
C LYS A 308 -5.15 24.73 -0.01
N ASP A 309 -6.29 25.23 0.44
CA ASP A 309 -6.35 26.25 1.50
C ASP A 309 -5.96 25.69 2.88
N ASP A 310 -6.16 24.39 3.11
CA ASP A 310 -5.87 23.70 4.37
C ASP A 310 -4.44 23.12 4.40
N PHE A 311 -3.80 22.94 3.24
CA PHE A 311 -2.56 22.21 3.11
C PHE A 311 -1.41 22.76 3.95
N SER A 312 -1.22 24.10 3.97
CA SER A 312 -0.10 24.72 4.72
C SER A 312 -0.15 24.36 6.20
N HIS A 313 -1.34 24.38 6.79
CA HIS A 313 -1.53 24.03 8.20
C HIS A 313 -1.27 22.54 8.46
N LEU A 314 -1.80 21.67 7.61
CA LEU A 314 -1.60 20.21 7.74
C LEU A 314 -0.16 19.80 7.50
N LYS A 315 0.52 20.44 6.53
CA LYS A 315 1.95 20.22 6.29
C LYS A 315 2.78 20.43 7.55
N ASP A 316 2.56 21.53 8.24
CA ASP A 316 3.33 21.86 9.45
C ASP A 316 2.95 20.93 10.62
N GLN A 317 1.68 20.56 10.74
CA GLN A 317 1.18 19.71 11.82
C GLN A 317 1.60 18.23 11.68
N PHE A 318 1.56 17.69 10.46
CA PHE A 318 1.79 16.26 10.19
C PHE A 318 3.08 15.96 9.44
N GLY A 319 3.87 16.97 9.10
CA GLY A 319 5.10 16.80 8.35
C GLY A 319 4.88 16.34 6.90
N LEU A 320 3.76 16.73 6.28
CA LEU A 320 3.43 16.30 4.93
C LEU A 320 4.39 16.87 3.89
N HIS A 321 4.73 16.08 2.89
CA HIS A 321 5.51 16.49 1.73
C HIS A 321 4.59 16.70 0.53
N GLU A 322 4.51 17.93 0.00
CA GLU A 322 3.89 18.18 -1.29
C GLU A 322 4.68 17.45 -2.39
N VAL A 323 4.00 16.69 -3.24
CA VAL A 323 4.62 15.98 -4.36
C VAL A 323 3.99 16.32 -5.69
N GLY A 324 2.85 17.04 -5.71
CA GLY A 324 2.15 17.35 -6.95
C GLY A 324 0.84 18.09 -6.75
N VAL A 325 0.03 18.07 -7.80
CA VAL A 325 -1.28 18.73 -7.84
C VAL A 325 -2.30 17.91 -8.62
N VAL A 326 -3.54 17.93 -8.18
CA VAL A 326 -4.68 17.37 -8.92
C VAL A 326 -5.08 18.32 -10.03
N THR A 327 -5.28 17.82 -11.25
CA THR A 327 -5.62 18.60 -12.45
C THR A 327 -6.89 18.08 -13.09
N SER A 328 -7.44 18.82 -14.03
CA SER A 328 -8.56 18.40 -14.90
C SER A 328 -8.09 17.75 -16.22
N SER A 329 -6.81 17.37 -16.33
CA SER A 329 -6.23 16.90 -17.60
C SER A 329 -6.65 15.48 -17.99
N GLY A 330 -7.13 14.68 -17.04
CA GLY A 330 -7.39 13.24 -17.21
C GLY A 330 -6.11 12.42 -17.40
N LYS A 331 -4.93 12.97 -17.09
CA LYS A 331 -3.63 12.33 -17.34
C LYS A 331 -2.82 12.25 -16.05
N MET A 332 -1.95 11.26 -16.01
CA MET A 332 -0.87 11.17 -15.04
C MET A 332 0.40 11.74 -15.70
N GLU A 333 0.98 12.75 -15.09
CA GLU A 333 2.14 13.46 -15.62
C GLU A 333 3.18 13.69 -14.52
N ILE A 334 4.45 13.78 -14.91
CA ILE A 334 5.56 14.18 -14.02
C ILE A 334 6.33 15.31 -14.69
N ILE A 335 6.57 16.37 -13.93
CA ILE A 335 7.45 17.47 -14.34
C ILE A 335 8.84 17.20 -13.75
N ASN A 336 9.79 16.93 -14.63
CA ASN A 336 11.16 16.65 -14.26
C ASN A 336 11.89 17.89 -13.73
N LYS A 337 13.06 17.70 -13.09
CA LYS A 337 13.91 18.79 -12.57
C LYS A 337 14.33 19.82 -13.64
N ASP A 338 14.34 19.43 -14.90
CA ASP A 338 14.61 20.34 -16.04
C ASP A 338 13.36 21.09 -16.54
N GLY A 339 12.19 20.89 -15.91
CA GLY A 339 10.92 21.53 -16.25
C GLY A 339 10.15 20.85 -17.40
N LYS A 340 10.61 19.69 -17.88
CA LYS A 340 9.93 18.96 -18.96
C LYS A 340 8.83 18.09 -18.39
N THR A 341 7.66 18.15 -18.98
CA THR A 341 6.51 17.28 -18.65
C THR A 341 6.57 15.98 -19.44
N ASN A 342 6.47 14.84 -18.75
CA ASN A 342 6.37 13.52 -19.32
C ASN A 342 5.10 12.83 -18.82
N LEU A 343 4.55 11.91 -19.61
CA LEU A 343 3.48 11.03 -19.14
C LEU A 343 4.07 10.06 -18.10
N LEU A 344 3.36 9.89 -17.01
CA LEU A 344 3.67 8.89 -15.97
C LEU A 344 2.80 7.67 -16.24
N GLU A 345 3.42 6.50 -16.35
CA GLU A 345 2.69 5.25 -16.46
C GLU A 345 2.37 4.70 -15.07
N SER A 346 1.12 4.25 -14.86
CA SER A 346 0.72 3.53 -13.65
C SER A 346 1.42 2.17 -13.62
N LYS A 347 2.68 2.17 -13.21
CA LYS A 347 3.51 0.98 -13.02
C LYS A 347 3.88 0.87 -11.54
N GLY A 348 4.01 -0.36 -11.08
CA GLY A 348 4.45 -0.70 -9.74
C GLY A 348 4.73 -2.19 -9.65
N TYR A 349 4.89 -2.69 -8.45
CA TYR A 349 4.99 -4.12 -8.21
C TYR A 349 3.69 -4.80 -8.66
N GLN A 350 3.77 -6.00 -9.21
CA GLN A 350 2.62 -6.82 -9.58
C GLN A 350 2.96 -8.29 -9.49
N HIS A 351 2.05 -9.06 -8.92
CA HIS A 351 2.08 -10.51 -8.97
C HIS A 351 1.77 -11.04 -10.38
N PHE A 352 2.17 -12.28 -10.64
CA PHE A 352 1.92 -12.98 -11.92
C PHE A 352 2.58 -12.34 -13.16
N LYS A 353 3.79 -11.79 -13.01
CA LYS A 353 4.64 -11.37 -14.16
C LYS A 353 5.53 -12.48 -14.65
#